data_f6c0d500774e23bd3b5af2efdd8a6e87
#
_entry.id   f6c0d500774e23bd3b5af2efdd8a6e87
#
_cell.length_a   1.000
_cell.length_b   1.000
_cell.length_c   1.000
_cell.angle_alpha   90.00
_cell.angle_beta   90.00
_cell.angle_gamma   90.00
#
_symmetry.space_group_name_H-M   'P 1'
#
loop_
_entity.id
_entity.type
_entity.pdbx_description
1 polymer ?
#
loop_
_entity_poly.entity_id
_entity_poly.type
_entity_poly.pdbx_seq_one_letter_code
_entity_poly.pdbx_strand_id
1 'polypeptide(L)' 'MPAPEARFDINHASVDELMKVPGMTQSWAGRIVRFRPYRTRLDLVQRGVVTSQAYYRIRDYVIAHRDRQ' A
#
# COMPACT_ATOMS: atom_id res chain seq x y z
N MET A 1 -2.90 14.51 8.49
CA MET A 1 -2.97 13.05 8.30
C MET A 1 -4.36 12.66 7.83
N PRO A 2 -4.48 11.82 6.82
CA PRO A 2 -5.82 11.43 6.35
C PRO A 2 -6.56 10.62 7.40
N ALA A 3 -7.89 10.71 7.38
CA ALA A 3 -8.73 9.89 8.22
C ALA A 3 -8.56 8.41 7.85
N PRO A 4 -8.78 7.48 8.81
CA PRO A 4 -8.62 6.06 8.50
C PRO A 4 -9.45 5.60 7.31
N GLU A 5 -10.66 6.09 7.15
CA GLU A 5 -11.53 5.70 6.05
C GLU A 5 -11.06 6.25 4.70
N ALA A 6 -10.13 7.20 4.71
CA ALA A 6 -9.55 7.73 3.48
C ALA A 6 -8.30 6.98 3.04
N ARG A 7 -7.86 6.00 3.83
CA ARG A 7 -6.69 5.21 3.50
C ARG A 7 -7.06 4.07 2.57
N PHE A 8 -6.11 3.70 1.75
CA PHE A 8 -6.30 2.59 0.79
C PHE A 8 -5.75 1.31 1.36
N ASP A 9 -6.52 0.25 1.25
CA ASP A 9 -6.13 -1.07 1.74
C ASP A 9 -5.27 -1.75 0.68
N ILE A 10 -3.99 -1.94 0.99
CA ILE A 10 -3.06 -2.52 0.02
C ILE A 10 -3.39 -3.97 -0.31
N ASN A 11 -4.21 -4.63 0.48
CA ASN A 11 -4.64 -5.99 0.20
C ASN A 11 -5.87 -6.06 -0.71
N HIS A 12 -6.58 -4.94 -0.89
CA HIS A 12 -7.85 -4.96 -1.63
C HIS A 12 -7.98 -3.85 -2.68
N ALA A 13 -7.17 -2.80 -2.58
CA ALA A 13 -7.27 -1.67 -3.50
C ALA A 13 -6.82 -2.08 -4.90
N SER A 14 -7.46 -1.50 -5.91
CA SER A 14 -7.04 -1.65 -7.30
C SER A 14 -5.82 -0.78 -7.58
N VAL A 15 -5.17 -1.03 -8.73
CA VAL A 15 -4.07 -0.16 -9.17
C VAL A 15 -4.55 1.28 -9.29
N ASP A 16 -5.74 1.48 -9.86
CA ASP A 16 -6.27 2.83 -10.04
C ASP A 16 -6.48 3.53 -8.70
N GLU A 17 -6.97 2.79 -7.71
CA GLU A 17 -7.15 3.35 -6.38
C GLU A 17 -5.81 3.71 -5.74
N LEU A 18 -4.83 2.84 -5.86
CA LEU A 18 -3.51 3.08 -5.30
C LEU A 18 -2.83 4.28 -5.96
N MET A 19 -3.13 4.53 -7.24
CA MET A 19 -2.57 5.68 -7.93
C MET A 19 -3.06 7.02 -7.37
N LYS A 20 -4.13 7.02 -6.59
CA LYS A 20 -4.61 8.22 -5.90
C LYS A 20 -3.75 8.59 -4.70
N VAL A 21 -2.91 7.70 -4.24
CA VAL A 21 -2.03 7.96 -3.10
C VAL A 21 -0.93 8.93 -3.54
N PRO A 22 -0.72 10.05 -2.82
CA PRO A 22 0.38 10.95 -3.14
C PRO A 22 1.72 10.22 -3.07
N GLY A 23 2.53 10.38 -4.11
CA GLY A 23 3.84 9.73 -4.19
C GLY A 23 3.82 8.34 -4.76
N MET A 24 2.64 7.79 -5.05
CA MET A 24 2.53 6.48 -5.68
C MET A 24 2.85 6.58 -7.16
N THR A 25 3.47 5.52 -7.70
CA THR A 25 3.68 5.40 -9.14
C THR A 25 2.96 4.16 -9.63
N GLN A 26 2.71 4.11 -10.94
CA GLN A 26 2.04 2.95 -11.53
C GLN A 26 2.86 1.67 -11.30
N SER A 27 4.18 1.79 -11.38
CA SER A 27 5.06 0.66 -11.13
C SER A 27 4.91 0.13 -9.71
N TRP A 28 4.94 1.02 -8.71
CA TRP A 28 4.76 0.62 -7.31
C TRP A 28 3.37 0.03 -7.08
N ALA A 29 2.35 0.66 -7.64
CA ALA A 29 0.97 0.19 -7.47
C ALA A 29 0.80 -1.21 -8.04
N GLY A 30 1.38 -1.46 -9.22
CA GLY A 30 1.34 -2.77 -9.84
C GLY A 30 2.02 -3.83 -8.99
N ARG A 31 3.17 -3.49 -8.41
CA ARG A 31 3.89 -4.43 -7.54
C ARG A 31 3.10 -4.73 -6.27
N ILE A 32 2.48 -3.71 -5.69
CA ILE A 32 1.67 -3.90 -4.49
C ILE A 32 0.54 -4.87 -4.75
N VAL A 33 -0.15 -4.71 -5.87
CA VAL A 33 -1.26 -5.60 -6.23
C VAL A 33 -0.75 -7.02 -6.49
N ARG A 34 0.41 -7.14 -7.14
CA ARG A 34 0.94 -8.43 -7.56
C ARG A 34 1.37 -9.31 -6.40
N PHE A 35 1.94 -8.72 -5.36
CA PHE A 35 2.57 -9.49 -4.27
C PHE A 35 1.72 -9.59 -3.01
N ARG A 36 0.43 -9.34 -3.11
CA ARG A 36 -0.52 -9.55 -2.03
C ARG A 36 -0.53 -11.03 -1.60
N PRO A 37 -0.92 -11.29 -0.34
CA PRO A 37 -1.37 -10.37 0.71
C PRO A 37 -0.22 -9.86 1.59
N TYR A 38 -0.50 -8.85 2.39
CA TYR A 38 0.45 -8.27 3.35
C TYR A 38 -0.13 -8.35 4.74
N ARG A 39 0.71 -8.64 5.73
CA ARG A 39 0.28 -8.65 7.13
C ARG A 39 0.17 -7.25 7.67
N THR A 40 1.11 -6.39 7.31
CA THR A 40 1.16 -4.99 7.73
C THR A 40 1.68 -4.17 6.57
N ARG A 41 1.55 -2.84 6.70
CA ARG A 41 2.14 -1.93 5.71
C ARG A 41 3.65 -2.16 5.59
N LEU A 42 4.29 -2.49 6.70
CA LEU A 42 5.74 -2.63 6.74
C LEU A 42 6.23 -3.79 5.86
N ASP A 43 5.38 -4.75 5.58
CA ASP A 43 5.73 -5.84 4.67
C ASP A 43 6.14 -5.30 3.29
N LEU A 44 5.62 -4.15 2.89
CA LEU A 44 6.01 -3.55 1.62
C LEU A 44 7.52 -3.31 1.56
N VAL A 45 8.11 -2.89 2.66
CA VAL A 45 9.54 -2.67 2.75
C VAL A 45 10.28 -3.97 3.01
N GLN A 46 9.79 -4.74 3.97
CA GLN A 46 10.48 -5.96 4.42
C GLN A 46 10.57 -7.00 3.31
N ARG A 47 9.56 -7.06 2.45
CA ARG A 47 9.55 -7.99 1.33
C ARG A 47 10.10 -7.40 0.04
N GLY A 48 10.60 -6.16 0.10
CA GLY A 48 11.19 -5.52 -1.06
C GLY A 48 10.22 -5.12 -2.14
N VAL A 49 8.94 -4.96 -1.80
CA VAL A 49 7.93 -4.56 -2.78
C VAL A 49 8.14 -3.11 -3.19
N VAL A 50 8.43 -2.25 -2.22
CA VAL A 50 8.77 -0.85 -2.46
C VAL A 50 10.02 -0.50 -1.66
N THR A 51 10.67 0.61 -2.03
CA THR A 51 11.84 1.08 -1.29
C THR A 51 11.41 1.75 0.01
N SER A 52 12.36 1.90 0.95
CA SER A 52 12.08 2.59 2.20
C SER A 52 11.62 4.02 1.96
N GLN A 53 12.24 4.71 1.00
CA GLN A 53 11.86 6.09 0.68
C GLN A 53 10.44 6.16 0.15
N ALA A 54 10.07 5.25 -0.74
CA ALA A 54 8.71 5.21 -1.26
C ALA A 54 7.71 4.91 -0.14
N TYR A 55 8.06 3.99 0.74
CA TYR A 55 7.21 3.63 1.87
C TYR A 55 6.91 4.84 2.75
N TYR A 56 7.94 5.63 3.09
CA TYR A 56 7.75 6.79 3.94
C TYR A 56 6.83 7.84 3.32
N ARG A 57 6.78 7.89 2.00
CA ARG A 57 5.88 8.82 1.31
C ARG A 57 4.43 8.39 1.36
N ILE A 58 4.19 7.08 1.33
CA ILE A 58 2.82 6.56 1.15
C ILE A 58 2.22 5.98 2.42
N ARG A 59 3.02 5.75 3.46
CA ARG A 59 2.59 4.97 4.62
C ARG A 59 1.36 5.53 5.33
N ASP A 60 1.19 6.84 5.32
CA ASP A 60 0.06 7.48 6.00
C ASP A 60 -1.24 7.38 5.21
N TYR A 61 -1.15 6.94 3.97
CA TYR A 61 -2.29 6.84 3.07
C TYR A 61 -2.73 5.41 2.81
N VAL A 62 -2.06 4.43 3.38
CA VAL A 62 -2.36 3.03 3.15
C VAL A 62 -2.48 2.27 4.47
N ILE A 63 -3.23 1.19 4.41
CA ILE A 63 -3.35 0.24 5.52
C ILE A 63 -3.24 -1.16 4.96
N ALA A 64 -2.98 -2.12 5.83
CA ALA A 64 -3.00 -3.53 5.44
C ALA A 64 -4.06 -4.21 6.28
N HIS A 65 -5.24 -4.36 5.71
CA HIS A 65 -6.35 -5.01 6.37
C HIS A 65 -6.37 -6.49 5.98
N ARG A 66 -6.20 -7.35 6.96
CA ARG A 66 -6.24 -8.79 6.73
C ARG A 66 -7.65 -9.31 6.96
N ASP A 67 -8.07 -10.21 6.09
CA ASP A 67 -9.35 -10.87 6.29
C ASP A 67 -9.29 -11.76 7.53
N ARG A 68 -10.35 -11.71 8.31
CA ARG A 68 -10.45 -12.57 9.49
C ARG A 68 -10.82 -13.97 9.07
N GLN A 69 -10.23 -14.91 9.76
CA GLN A 69 -10.51 -16.32 9.51
C GLN A 69 -11.54 -16.84 10.50
#